data_a1494f999ed85e2fae44ed7678ae3658
#
_entry.id   a1494f999ed85e2fae44ed7678ae3658
#
_cell.length_a   1.000
_cell.length_b   1.000
_cell.length_c   1.000
_cell.angle_alpha   90.00
_cell.angle_beta   90.00
_cell.angle_gamma   90.00
#
_symmetry.space_group_name_H-M   'P 1'
#
loop_
_entity.id
_entity.type
_entity.pdbx_description
1 polymer ?
#
loop_
_entity_poly.entity_id
_entity_poly.type
_entity_poly.pdbx_seq_one_letter_code
_entity_poly.pdbx_strand_id
1 'polypeptide(L)'
;FRKVKDRSSLQRSYGVTDYNTTSMQQSQASQFKTTQLNRYNEAFMDALAEDFKVTALYVDSNYQLLHGIGDINRFLKFPDKRLHFNLIKMVPEELAVVLSVSIRKAIKTKRSVVGRQVAVKFGKKERLIHTSVRPVTLEKGQPQLILVLLQEMGEVSPQPKLSEAPHLS
;
A
#
# COMPACT_ATOMS: atom_id res chain seq x y z
N PHE A 1 -57.78 58.74 -27.60
CA PHE A 1 -57.26 57.41 -27.78
C PHE A 1 -55.99 57.20 -26.99
N ARG A 2 -56.06 56.34 -26.03
CA ARG A 2 -54.96 56.12 -25.21
C ARG A 2 -54.40 54.74 -25.37
N LYS A 3 -53.17 54.63 -25.78
CA LYS A 3 -52.43 53.38 -25.71
C LYS A 3 -52.06 53.17 -24.27
N VAL A 4 -52.54 52.14 -23.67
CA VAL A 4 -52.04 51.63 -22.43
C VAL A 4 -50.73 50.93 -22.73
N LYS A 5 -49.63 51.46 -22.26
CA LYS A 5 -48.37 50.79 -22.37
C LYS A 5 -48.41 49.55 -21.51
N ASP A 6 -48.31 48.45 -22.15
CA ASP A 6 -48.09 47.18 -21.51
C ASP A 6 -46.75 47.21 -20.83
N ARG A 7 -46.75 47.04 -19.54
CA ARG A 7 -45.58 46.96 -18.69
C ARG A 7 -45.22 45.53 -18.33
N SER A 8 -45.64 44.60 -19.11
CA SER A 8 -45.43 43.19 -18.82
C SER A 8 -44.06 42.64 -19.21
N SER A 9 -43.14 43.45 -19.69
CA SER A 9 -41.83 42.99 -20.13
C SER A 9 -40.77 42.97 -19.04
N LEU A 10 -41.13 43.13 -17.78
CA LEU A 10 -40.20 42.99 -16.67
C LEU A 10 -40.30 41.60 -16.03
N GLN A 11 -40.35 40.63 -16.88
CA GLN A 11 -40.24 39.27 -16.40
C GLN A 11 -38.77 38.95 -16.15
N ARG A 12 -38.47 39.09 -14.99
CA ARG A 12 -37.25 38.68 -14.39
C ARG A 12 -36.95 37.24 -14.56
N SER A 13 -35.90 36.92 -15.17
CA SER A 13 -35.26 35.65 -15.00
C SER A 13 -34.45 35.64 -13.66
N TYR A 14 -35.18 35.53 -12.58
CA TYR A 14 -34.55 35.27 -11.32
C TYR A 14 -34.81 33.81 -10.95
N GLY A 15 -33.90 32.96 -11.13
CA GLY A 15 -34.09 31.64 -10.62
C GLY A 15 -33.34 30.49 -11.27
N VAL A 16 -32.44 30.78 -12.19
CA VAL A 16 -31.69 29.69 -12.84
C VAL A 16 -30.25 29.60 -12.37
N THR A 17 -29.78 30.56 -11.59
CA THR A 17 -28.35 30.64 -11.22
C THR A 17 -28.00 30.00 -9.91
N ASP A 18 -28.98 29.76 -9.04
CA ASP A 18 -28.66 29.34 -7.67
C ASP A 18 -28.48 27.82 -7.48
N TYR A 19 -29.06 27.02 -8.36
CA TYR A 19 -28.97 25.55 -8.20
C TYR A 19 -27.60 24.98 -8.55
N ASN A 20 -26.90 25.59 -9.49
CA ASN A 20 -25.58 25.12 -9.91
C ASN A 20 -24.48 25.51 -8.91
N THR A 21 -24.63 26.63 -8.22
CA THR A 21 -23.63 27.12 -7.27
C THR A 21 -23.62 26.26 -6.01
N THR A 22 -24.81 25.87 -5.54
CA THR A 22 -24.93 25.03 -4.34
C THR A 22 -24.40 23.62 -4.55
N SER A 23 -24.64 23.03 -5.73
CA SER A 23 -24.14 21.70 -6.06
C SER A 23 -22.62 21.67 -6.24
N MET A 24 -22.04 22.73 -6.83
CA MET A 24 -20.59 22.85 -6.96
C MET A 24 -19.91 23.06 -5.60
N GLN A 25 -20.47 23.85 -4.72
CA GLN A 25 -19.93 24.05 -3.36
C GLN A 25 -20.02 22.79 -2.52
N GLN A 26 -21.08 22.02 -2.62
CA GLN A 26 -21.22 20.74 -1.92
C GLN A 26 -20.23 19.70 -2.45
N SER A 27 -20.00 19.65 -3.76
CA SER A 27 -19.03 18.71 -4.33
C SER A 27 -17.60 19.09 -3.95
N GLN A 28 -17.24 20.36 -3.92
CA GLN A 28 -15.93 20.81 -3.46
C GLN A 28 -15.71 20.54 -1.98
N ALA A 29 -16.69 20.79 -1.14
CA ALA A 29 -16.61 20.51 0.29
C ALA A 29 -16.49 19.01 0.59
N SER A 30 -17.17 18.15 -0.16
CA SER A 30 -17.05 16.70 -0.03
C SER A 30 -15.69 16.19 -0.49
N GLN A 31 -15.16 16.69 -1.59
CA GLN A 31 -13.82 16.36 -2.07
C GLN A 31 -12.74 16.81 -1.08
N PHE A 32 -12.88 18.01 -0.51
CA PHE A 32 -11.95 18.50 0.50
C PHE A 32 -11.93 17.64 1.75
N LYS A 33 -13.09 17.25 2.26
CA LYS A 33 -13.21 16.32 3.41
C LYS A 33 -12.59 14.97 3.11
N THR A 34 -12.82 14.41 1.94
CA THR A 34 -12.25 13.14 1.50
C THR A 34 -10.72 13.22 1.41
N THR A 35 -10.19 14.32 0.86
CA THR A 35 -8.75 14.53 0.78
C THR A 35 -8.10 14.66 2.15
N GLN A 36 -8.74 15.35 3.10
CA GLN A 36 -8.24 15.43 4.47
C GLN A 36 -8.26 14.09 5.17
N LEU A 37 -9.36 13.33 5.05
CA LEU A 37 -9.45 12.00 5.65
C LEU A 37 -8.39 11.06 5.10
N ASN A 38 -8.08 11.12 3.81
CA ASN A 38 -7.02 10.33 3.21
C ASN A 38 -5.65 10.68 3.82
N ARG A 39 -5.36 11.96 4.04
CA ARG A 39 -4.11 12.39 4.70
C ARG A 39 -3.99 11.87 6.13
N TYR A 40 -5.09 11.87 6.90
CA TYR A 40 -5.09 11.30 8.24
C TYR A 40 -4.86 9.79 8.21
N ASN A 41 -5.46 9.09 7.26
CA ASN A 41 -5.25 7.66 7.08
C ASN A 41 -3.81 7.34 6.67
N GLU A 42 -3.22 8.11 5.77
CA GLU A 42 -1.81 7.97 5.38
C GLU A 42 -0.89 8.18 6.59
N ALA A 43 -1.04 9.28 7.32
CA ALA A 43 -0.24 9.56 8.51
C ALA A 43 -0.40 8.47 9.59
N PHE A 44 -1.60 7.93 9.78
CA PHE A 44 -1.85 6.84 10.70
C PHE A 44 -1.15 5.54 10.24
N MET A 45 -1.24 5.21 8.96
CA MET A 45 -0.58 4.03 8.40
C MET A 45 0.94 4.13 8.49
N ASP A 46 1.50 5.31 8.24
CA ASP A 46 2.95 5.53 8.37
C ASP A 46 3.41 5.38 9.82
N ALA A 47 2.66 5.95 10.78
CA ALA A 47 2.95 5.77 12.20
C ALA A 47 2.89 4.30 12.64
N LEU A 48 1.88 3.55 12.20
CA LEU A 48 1.80 2.11 12.47
C LEU A 48 2.96 1.35 11.84
N ALA A 49 3.32 1.68 10.60
CA ALA A 49 4.43 1.04 9.91
C ALA A 49 5.76 1.26 10.65
N GLU A 50 5.98 2.45 11.18
CA GLU A 50 7.17 2.81 11.96
C GLU A 50 7.20 2.10 13.31
N ASP A 51 6.12 2.19 14.09
CA ASP A 51 6.04 1.62 15.44
C ASP A 51 6.17 0.09 15.44
N PHE A 52 5.54 -0.57 14.48
CA PHE A 52 5.58 -2.03 14.36
C PHE A 52 6.67 -2.56 13.44
N LYS A 53 7.48 -1.68 12.85
CA LYS A 53 8.54 -2.03 11.89
C LYS A 53 8.04 -2.90 10.75
N VAL A 54 6.90 -2.51 10.20
CA VAL A 54 6.22 -3.19 9.10
C VAL A 54 6.34 -2.37 7.83
N THR A 55 6.68 -3.02 6.73
CA THR A 55 6.58 -2.46 5.38
C THR A 55 5.49 -3.21 4.63
N ALA A 56 4.54 -2.47 4.09
CA ALA A 56 3.43 -3.02 3.31
C ALA A 56 3.61 -2.68 1.83
N LEU A 57 3.47 -3.68 0.97
CA LEU A 57 3.65 -3.56 -0.48
C LEU A 57 2.43 -4.12 -1.20
N TYR A 58 1.81 -3.33 -2.05
CA TYR A 58 0.73 -3.77 -2.92
C TYR A 58 1.29 -4.13 -4.29
N VAL A 59 1.02 -5.34 -4.73
CA VAL A 59 1.44 -5.83 -6.04
C VAL A 59 0.26 -6.44 -6.80
N ASP A 60 0.37 -6.46 -8.11
CA ASP A 60 -0.55 -7.18 -8.98
C ASP A 60 -0.15 -8.67 -9.13
N SER A 61 -0.92 -9.40 -9.94
CA SER A 61 -0.66 -10.82 -10.23
C SER A 61 0.65 -11.07 -10.99
N ASN A 62 1.26 -10.05 -11.58
CA ASN A 62 2.52 -10.10 -12.30
C ASN A 62 3.72 -9.65 -11.46
N TYR A 63 3.53 -9.54 -10.14
CA TYR A 63 4.53 -9.02 -9.18
C TYR A 63 4.90 -7.55 -9.39
N GLN A 64 4.09 -6.78 -10.12
CA GLN A 64 4.33 -5.36 -10.33
C GLN A 64 3.98 -4.60 -9.06
N LEU A 65 4.95 -3.86 -8.52
CA LEU A 65 4.73 -2.99 -7.35
C LEU A 65 3.83 -1.82 -7.75
N LEU A 66 2.73 -1.65 -7.03
CA LEU A 66 1.73 -0.61 -7.26
C LEU A 66 1.80 0.48 -6.19
N HIS A 67 2.01 0.11 -4.95
CA HIS A 67 2.04 1.03 -3.82
C HIS A 67 2.85 0.44 -2.66
N GLY A 68 3.43 1.31 -1.84
CA GLY A 68 4.18 0.91 -0.65
C GLY A 68 3.93 1.84 0.52
N ILE A 69 3.90 1.30 1.73
CA ILE A 69 3.72 2.01 3.00
C ILE A 69 4.86 1.62 3.93
N GLY A 70 5.39 2.59 4.66
CA GLY A 70 6.53 2.41 5.56
C GLY A 70 7.88 2.53 4.84
N ASP A 71 8.94 2.03 5.45
CA ASP A 71 10.31 2.14 4.91
C ASP A 71 10.57 1.13 3.78
N ILE A 72 10.02 1.43 2.60
CA ILE A 72 10.17 0.58 1.40
C ILE A 72 11.62 0.51 0.92
N ASN A 73 12.39 1.58 1.07
CA ASN A 73 13.78 1.65 0.59
C ASN A 73 14.70 0.69 1.33
N ARG A 74 14.30 0.26 2.51
CA ARG A 74 15.04 -0.71 3.30
C ARG A 74 15.08 -2.09 2.64
N PHE A 75 13.98 -2.49 2.02
CA PHE A 75 13.83 -3.81 1.40
C PHE A 75 13.98 -3.80 -0.11
N LEU A 76 13.74 -2.65 -0.75
CA LEU A 76 13.67 -2.55 -2.21
C LEU A 76 14.87 -1.80 -2.77
N LYS A 77 15.47 -2.40 -3.79
CA LYS A 77 16.43 -1.72 -4.65
C LYS A 77 15.73 -1.30 -5.94
N PHE A 78 15.56 0.01 -6.10
CA PHE A 78 14.91 0.56 -7.28
C PHE A 78 15.88 0.61 -8.46
N PRO A 79 15.47 0.13 -9.64
CA PRO A 79 16.32 0.17 -10.83
C PRO A 79 16.40 1.58 -11.42
N ASP A 80 17.61 2.05 -11.73
CA ASP A 80 17.87 3.43 -12.18
C ASP A 80 17.21 3.80 -13.53
N LYS A 81 16.86 2.83 -14.37
CA LYS A 81 16.48 3.09 -15.76
C LYS A 81 15.27 2.29 -16.29
N ARG A 82 14.48 1.65 -15.43
CA ARG A 82 13.38 0.81 -15.90
C ARG A 82 12.03 1.28 -15.33
N LEU A 83 11.03 1.34 -16.21
CA LEU A 83 9.65 1.70 -15.85
C LEU A 83 8.85 0.55 -15.19
N HIS A 84 9.47 -0.63 -15.05
CA HIS A 84 8.78 -1.80 -14.49
C HIS A 84 9.37 -2.18 -13.14
N PHE A 85 8.56 -2.05 -12.12
CA PHE A 85 8.94 -2.32 -10.73
C PHE A 85 8.46 -3.72 -10.32
N ASN A 86 9.18 -4.75 -10.76
CA ASN A 86 8.88 -6.13 -10.38
C ASN A 86 9.44 -6.40 -8.98
N LEU A 87 8.56 -6.64 -8.01
CA LEU A 87 8.91 -6.85 -6.60
C LEU A 87 10.00 -7.92 -6.42
N ILE A 88 9.89 -9.04 -7.10
CA ILE A 88 10.83 -10.18 -6.94
C ILE A 88 12.25 -9.82 -7.37
N LYS A 89 12.38 -8.88 -8.31
CA LYS A 89 13.69 -8.38 -8.77
C LYS A 89 14.25 -7.24 -7.91
N MET A 90 13.42 -6.67 -7.04
CA MET A 90 13.78 -5.50 -6.24
C MET A 90 14.14 -5.85 -4.80
N VAL A 91 13.67 -7.00 -4.29
CA VAL A 91 13.96 -7.48 -2.94
C VAL A 91 15.26 -8.29 -2.89
N PRO A 92 15.89 -8.44 -1.71
CA PRO A 92 16.99 -9.39 -1.51
C PRO A 92 16.61 -10.82 -1.93
N GLU A 93 17.59 -11.58 -2.38
CA GLU A 93 17.39 -12.93 -2.94
C GLU A 93 16.67 -13.86 -1.97
N GLU A 94 17.00 -13.78 -0.68
CA GLU A 94 16.38 -14.58 0.38
C GLU A 94 14.86 -14.32 0.48
N LEU A 95 14.45 -13.06 0.33
CA LEU A 95 13.03 -12.68 0.30
C LEU A 95 12.39 -13.03 -1.04
N ALA A 96 13.09 -12.89 -2.16
CA ALA A 96 12.56 -13.16 -3.49
C ALA A 96 12.03 -14.60 -3.61
N VAL A 97 12.78 -15.56 -3.10
CA VAL A 97 12.39 -16.98 -3.10
C VAL A 97 11.10 -17.19 -2.31
N VAL A 98 11.04 -16.71 -1.08
CA VAL A 98 9.88 -16.90 -0.19
C VAL A 98 8.65 -16.16 -0.72
N LEU A 99 8.82 -14.93 -1.17
CA LEU A 99 7.71 -14.11 -1.68
C LEU A 99 7.14 -14.67 -2.98
N SER A 100 7.97 -15.14 -3.90
CA SER A 100 7.49 -15.73 -5.16
C SER A 100 6.58 -16.94 -4.92
N VAL A 101 6.95 -17.81 -3.99
CA VAL A 101 6.16 -18.98 -3.61
C VAL A 101 4.88 -18.56 -2.89
N SER A 102 4.99 -17.63 -1.93
CA SER A 102 3.85 -17.18 -1.12
C SER A 102 2.80 -16.42 -1.93
N ILE A 103 3.23 -15.54 -2.83
CA ILE A 103 2.34 -14.78 -3.71
C ILE A 103 1.61 -15.75 -4.66
N ARG A 104 2.33 -16.67 -5.30
CA ARG A 104 1.72 -17.69 -6.18
C ARG A 104 0.69 -18.53 -5.44
N LYS A 105 1.00 -18.95 -4.22
CA LYS A 105 0.09 -19.71 -3.38
C LYS A 105 -1.14 -18.88 -3.01
N ALA A 106 -0.98 -17.62 -2.60
CA ALA A 106 -2.08 -16.72 -2.26
C ALA A 106 -3.02 -16.48 -3.45
N ILE A 107 -2.47 -16.26 -4.64
CA ILE A 107 -3.25 -16.11 -5.88
C ILE A 107 -4.06 -17.38 -6.18
N LYS A 108 -3.41 -18.55 -6.09
CA LYS A 108 -4.05 -19.84 -6.42
C LYS A 108 -5.13 -20.20 -5.41
N THR A 109 -4.88 -20.05 -4.12
CA THR A 109 -5.79 -20.50 -3.06
C THR A 109 -6.81 -19.44 -2.65
N LYS A 110 -6.62 -18.18 -3.07
CA LYS A 110 -7.43 -17.03 -2.63
C LYS A 110 -7.43 -16.83 -1.11
N ARG A 111 -6.39 -17.29 -0.44
CA ARG A 111 -6.23 -17.24 1.02
C ARG A 111 -4.93 -16.56 1.41
N SER A 112 -4.91 -16.00 2.60
CA SER A 112 -3.69 -15.45 3.18
C SER A 112 -2.67 -16.55 3.41
N VAL A 113 -1.41 -16.24 3.14
CA VAL A 113 -0.25 -17.11 3.35
C VAL A 113 0.66 -16.42 4.35
N VAL A 114 0.79 -17.01 5.53
CA VAL A 114 1.78 -16.59 6.50
C VAL A 114 3.08 -17.28 6.14
N GLY A 115 4.09 -16.50 5.83
CA GLY A 115 5.42 -17.01 5.48
C GLY A 115 6.23 -17.38 6.72
N ARG A 116 7.37 -18.01 6.46
CA ARG A 116 8.38 -18.26 7.49
C ARG A 116 9.17 -16.97 7.76
N GLN A 117 9.82 -16.94 8.90
CA GLN A 117 10.85 -15.94 9.16
C GLN A 117 12.04 -16.19 8.23
N VAL A 118 12.52 -15.15 7.61
CA VAL A 118 13.65 -15.19 6.68
C VAL A 118 14.77 -14.34 7.26
N ALA A 119 15.95 -14.92 7.36
CA ALA A 119 17.14 -14.15 7.72
C ALA A 119 17.65 -13.40 6.49
N VAL A 120 17.69 -12.09 6.58
CA VAL A 120 18.08 -11.18 5.48
C VAL A 120 19.28 -10.35 5.91
N LYS A 121 20.26 -10.27 5.04
CA LYS A 121 21.47 -9.48 5.26
C LYS A 121 21.30 -8.03 4.83
N PHE A 122 21.46 -7.11 5.78
CA PHE A 122 21.54 -5.69 5.55
C PHE A 122 22.96 -5.18 5.86
N GLY A 123 23.82 -5.20 4.87
CA GLY A 123 25.24 -4.92 5.05
C GLY A 123 25.92 -5.97 5.94
N LYS A 124 26.42 -5.56 7.11
CA LYS A 124 27.07 -6.45 8.10
C LYS A 124 26.11 -7.06 9.12
N LYS A 125 24.86 -6.64 9.14
CA LYS A 125 23.84 -7.10 10.09
C LYS A 125 22.87 -8.06 9.42
N GLU A 126 22.49 -9.10 10.13
CA GLU A 126 21.46 -10.04 9.70
C GLU A 126 20.22 -9.86 10.58
N ARG A 127 19.06 -9.79 9.94
CA ARG A 127 17.80 -9.55 10.62
C ARG A 127 16.76 -10.57 10.18
N LEU A 128 15.92 -10.97 11.13
CA LEU A 128 14.78 -11.83 10.85
C LEU A 128 13.61 -10.99 10.34
N ILE A 129 13.13 -11.35 9.17
CA ILE A 129 11.97 -10.73 8.52
C ILE A 129 10.84 -11.74 8.49
N HIS A 130 9.73 -11.40 9.13
CA HIS A 130 8.49 -12.16 9.00
C HIS A 130 7.73 -11.69 7.79
N THR A 131 7.28 -12.63 6.95
CA THR A 131 6.54 -12.33 5.73
C THR A 131 5.09 -12.78 5.85
N SER A 132 4.16 -11.98 5.36
CA SER A 132 2.75 -12.35 5.22
C SER A 132 2.22 -11.85 3.88
N VAL A 133 1.48 -12.68 3.19
CA VAL A 133 0.92 -12.36 1.86
C VAL A 133 -0.58 -12.56 1.89
N ARG A 134 -1.34 -11.56 1.49
CA ARG A 134 -2.81 -11.58 1.52
C ARG A 134 -3.38 -11.14 0.19
N PRO A 135 -4.30 -11.90 -0.40
CA PRO A 135 -5.09 -11.41 -1.52
C PRO A 135 -6.09 -10.36 -1.02
N VAL A 136 -6.18 -9.24 -1.72
CA VAL A 136 -7.07 -8.12 -1.39
C VAL A 136 -7.93 -7.81 -2.61
N THR A 137 -9.23 -7.68 -2.38
CA THR A 137 -10.18 -7.21 -3.39
C THR A 137 -10.78 -5.91 -2.89
N LEU A 138 -10.50 -4.80 -3.56
CA LEU A 138 -10.99 -3.50 -3.14
C LEU A 138 -12.45 -3.31 -3.55
N GLU A 139 -12.80 -3.68 -4.78
CA GLU A 139 -14.16 -3.58 -5.31
C GLU A 139 -14.49 -4.77 -6.20
N LYS A 140 -15.80 -5.07 -6.35
CA LYS A 140 -16.26 -6.11 -7.27
C LYS A 140 -15.89 -5.72 -8.71
N GLY A 141 -15.25 -6.65 -9.42
CA GLY A 141 -14.84 -6.45 -10.82
C GLY A 141 -13.47 -5.82 -11.03
N GLN A 142 -12.80 -5.38 -9.98
CA GLN A 142 -11.40 -4.95 -10.07
C GLN A 142 -10.43 -6.15 -10.01
N PRO A 143 -9.25 -6.01 -10.63
CA PRO A 143 -8.21 -7.03 -10.56
C PRO A 143 -7.79 -7.25 -9.10
N GLN A 144 -7.52 -8.51 -8.77
CA GLN A 144 -7.06 -8.89 -7.44
C GLN A 144 -5.68 -8.28 -7.17
N LEU A 145 -5.57 -7.57 -6.06
CA LEU A 145 -4.31 -7.09 -5.53
C LEU A 145 -3.76 -8.08 -4.50
N ILE A 146 -2.46 -8.07 -4.34
CA ILE A 146 -1.77 -8.84 -3.31
C ILE A 146 -1.08 -7.87 -2.37
N LEU A 147 -1.42 -7.96 -1.10
CA LEU A 147 -0.74 -7.24 -0.04
C LEU A 147 0.37 -8.12 0.53
N VAL A 148 1.58 -7.64 0.43
CA VAL A 148 2.79 -8.25 1.02
C VAL A 148 3.18 -7.43 2.24
N LEU A 149 3.29 -8.08 3.39
CA LEU A 149 3.75 -7.48 4.63
C LEU A 149 5.12 -8.05 4.99
N LEU A 150 6.06 -7.16 5.24
CA LEU A 150 7.41 -7.47 5.71
C LEU A 150 7.58 -6.85 7.08
N GLN A 151 7.72 -7.67 8.12
CA GLN A 151 7.90 -7.21 9.49
C GLN A 151 9.28 -7.61 10.00
N GLU A 152 10.03 -6.65 10.48
CA GLU A 152 11.30 -6.91 11.13
C GLU A 152 11.07 -7.41 12.57
N MET A 153 11.58 -8.57 12.88
CA MET A 153 11.41 -9.22 14.19
C MET A 153 12.60 -9.00 15.13
N GLY A 154 13.74 -8.55 14.62
CA GLY A 154 14.95 -8.30 15.40
C GLY A 154 16.21 -8.79 14.72
N GLU A 155 17.34 -8.65 15.40
CA GLU A 155 18.62 -9.17 14.94
C GLU A 155 18.70 -10.68 15.19
N VAL A 156 19.32 -11.39 14.27
CA VAL A 156 19.67 -12.79 14.49
C VAL A 156 20.80 -12.80 15.51
N SER A 157 20.49 -13.20 16.74
CA SER A 157 21.54 -13.47 17.71
C SER A 157 22.39 -14.64 17.18
N PRO A 158 23.71 -14.49 17.09
CA PRO A 158 24.55 -15.63 16.76
C PRO A 158 24.29 -16.70 17.82
N GLN A 159 23.75 -17.83 17.42
CA GLN A 159 23.66 -18.97 18.32
C GLN A 159 25.10 -19.28 18.77
N PRO A 160 25.37 -19.42 20.07
CA PRO A 160 26.64 -19.90 20.50
C PRO A 160 26.81 -21.30 19.85
N LYS A 161 27.84 -21.43 19.01
CA LYS A 161 28.25 -22.76 18.56
C LYS A 161 28.36 -23.60 19.83
N LEU A 162 27.52 -24.63 19.93
CA LEU A 162 27.72 -25.66 20.93
C LEU A 162 29.17 -26.07 20.75
N SER A 163 30.01 -25.67 21.68
CA SER A 163 31.38 -26.17 21.77
C SER A 163 31.26 -27.68 21.84
N GLU A 164 31.84 -28.33 20.86
CA GLU A 164 32.05 -29.77 20.92
C GLU A 164 32.55 -30.08 22.32
N ALA A 165 31.78 -30.90 23.04
CA ALA A 165 32.22 -31.42 24.31
C ALA A 165 33.56 -32.14 24.07
N PRO A 166 34.59 -31.87 24.88
CA PRO A 166 35.84 -32.58 24.73
C PRO A 166 35.58 -34.07 24.89
N HIS A 167 35.95 -34.82 23.85
CA HIS A 167 36.00 -36.26 23.96
C HIS A 167 36.94 -36.61 25.11
N LEU A 168 36.36 -37.02 26.22
CA LEU A 168 37.11 -37.74 27.26
C LEU A 168 37.32 -39.15 26.72
N SER A 169 38.55 -39.42 26.34
CA SER A 169 39.02 -40.79 26.13
C SER A 169 39.33 -41.44 27.44
#